data_02b48ca683b63bfbafd104d64b4e3c6e
#
_entry.id   02b48ca683b63bfbafd104d64b4e3c6e
#
_cell.length_a   1.000
_cell.length_b   1.000
_cell.length_c   1.000
_cell.angle_alpha   90.00
_cell.angle_beta   90.00
_cell.angle_gamma   90.00
#
_symmetry.space_group_name_H-M   'P 1'
#
loop_
_entity.id
_entity.type
_entity.pdbx_description
1 polymer ?
#
loop_
_entity_poly.entity_id
_entity_poly.type
_entity_poly.pdbx_seq_one_letter_code
_entity_poly.pdbx_strand_id
1 'polypeptide(L)'
;MSSNSSNSLPPASPHFESLAASRRDWIQNVLRPWCHSATVQDLRRAELEWHDIAGRADPAATLWKWAWERFPDAVHPDFPGLNETWPVEVRLHSGQVFSGYPDARRSIRGQLILLRVDDSATARITETPTLLLDQVAALVRSCTDAHA
;
A
#
# COMPACT_ATOMS: atom_id res chain seq x y z
N MET A 1 -20.76 -5.93 21.25
CA MET A 1 -20.35 -6.14 21.02
C MET A 1 -19.45 -6.60 20.77
N SER A 2 -18.98 -7.07 20.60
CA SER A 2 -18.29 -7.60 20.46
C SER A 2 -17.26 -7.53 20.03
N SER A 3 -16.57 -7.70 19.99
CA SER A 3 -15.62 -7.48 19.73
C SER A 3 -14.77 -8.25 19.34
N ASN A 4 -14.39 -8.77 18.92
CA ASN A 4 -13.63 -9.55 18.58
C ASN A 4 -12.52 -9.21 18.30
N SER A 5 -11.95 -8.77 18.33
CA SER A 5 -10.89 -8.43 18.20
C SER A 5 -10.04 -9.07 17.56
N SER A 6 -9.78 -9.76 17.23
CA SER A 6 -8.80 -10.39 16.69
C SER A 6 -8.22 -9.78 15.57
N ASN A 7 -7.28 -10.33 14.93
CA ASN A 7 -6.66 -9.83 13.77
C ASN A 7 -7.50 -10.07 12.58
N SER A 8 -8.61 -10.74 12.71
CA SER A 8 -9.45 -10.94 11.58
C SER A 8 -10.32 -9.76 11.32
N LEU A 9 -10.89 -9.68 10.15
CA LEU A 9 -11.76 -8.60 9.80
C LEU A 9 -13.04 -8.66 10.60
N PRO A 10 -13.60 -7.51 10.98
CA PRO A 10 -14.87 -7.53 11.69
C PRO A 10 -16.01 -8.01 10.81
N PRO A 11 -17.04 -8.56 11.39
CA PRO A 11 -18.17 -9.04 10.59
C PRO A 11 -19.03 -7.89 10.09
N ALA A 12 -19.66 -8.09 8.95
CA ALA A 12 -20.57 -7.10 8.43
C ALA A 12 -21.94 -7.27 9.03
N SER A 13 -22.79 -6.29 8.82
CA SER A 13 -24.15 -6.33 9.31
C SER A 13 -24.95 -7.44 8.64
N PRO A 14 -25.82 -8.11 9.36
CA PRO A 14 -26.60 -9.19 8.76
C PRO A 14 -27.81 -8.72 7.98
N HIS A 15 -28.22 -7.46 8.11
CA HIS A 15 -29.43 -7.00 7.45
C HIS A 15 -29.20 -6.65 6.00
N PHE A 16 -30.03 -7.21 5.13
CA PHE A 16 -29.80 -7.11 3.72
C PHE A 16 -29.90 -5.70 3.20
N GLU A 17 -30.91 -4.94 3.59
CA GLU A 17 -31.03 -3.63 3.08
C GLU A 17 -30.07 -2.72 3.55
N SER A 18 -29.67 -2.76 4.75
CA SER A 18 -28.67 -1.89 5.30
C SER A 18 -27.30 -2.44 4.97
N LEU A 19 -27.21 -3.60 4.34
CA LEU A 19 -25.93 -4.21 4.09
C LEU A 19 -25.08 -3.38 3.16
N ALA A 20 -25.66 -2.81 2.12
CA ALA A 20 -24.87 -2.00 1.20
C ALA A 20 -24.35 -0.75 1.87
N ALA A 21 -25.21 -0.07 2.62
CA ALA A 21 -24.78 1.13 3.32
C ALA A 21 -23.81 0.81 4.44
N SER A 22 -24.08 -0.22 5.23
CA SER A 22 -23.18 -0.53 6.31
C SER A 22 -21.89 -1.15 5.81
N ARG A 23 -21.89 -1.80 4.66
CA ARG A 23 -20.67 -2.27 4.07
C ARG A 23 -19.80 -1.09 3.63
N ARG A 24 -20.39 -0.08 3.02
CA ARG A 24 -19.63 1.11 2.64
C ARG A 24 -19.07 1.80 3.86
N ASP A 25 -19.88 1.95 4.92
CA ASP A 25 -19.40 2.56 6.13
C ASP A 25 -18.28 1.75 6.75
N TRP A 26 -18.44 0.44 6.79
CA TRP A 26 -17.43 -0.44 7.36
C TRP A 26 -16.14 -0.35 6.55
N ILE A 27 -16.22 -0.34 5.23
CA ILE A 27 -15.04 -0.24 4.38
C ILE A 27 -14.31 1.06 4.66
N GLN A 28 -15.02 2.17 4.70
CA GLN A 28 -14.35 3.46 4.85
C GLN A 28 -13.90 3.74 6.28
N ASN A 29 -14.64 3.27 7.25
CA ASN A 29 -14.39 3.64 8.64
C ASN A 29 -13.68 2.58 9.44
N VAL A 30 -13.63 1.35 8.95
CA VAL A 30 -13.00 0.25 9.66
C VAL A 30 -11.90 -0.41 8.82
N LEU A 31 -12.25 -0.88 7.65
CA LEU A 31 -11.30 -1.63 6.84
C LEU A 31 -10.15 -0.76 6.33
N ARG A 32 -10.48 0.37 5.75
CA ARG A 32 -9.45 1.24 5.20
C ARG A 32 -8.48 1.72 6.27
N PRO A 33 -8.94 2.22 7.44
CA PRO A 33 -8.00 2.59 8.49
C PRO A 33 -7.21 1.40 9.02
N TRP A 34 -7.83 0.21 9.06
CA TRP A 34 -7.12 -0.98 9.49
C TRP A 34 -5.93 -1.27 8.57
N CYS A 35 -6.10 -1.03 7.28
CA CYS A 35 -5.03 -1.27 6.32
C CYS A 35 -3.82 -0.39 6.59
N HIS A 36 -4.02 0.76 7.22
CA HIS A 36 -2.93 1.69 7.45
C HIS A 36 -1.93 1.17 8.47
N SER A 37 -2.30 0.18 9.26
CA SER A 37 -1.38 -0.35 10.25
C SER A 37 -1.25 -1.87 10.20
N ALA A 38 -1.91 -2.52 9.26
CA ALA A 38 -1.86 -3.97 9.17
C ALA A 38 -0.51 -4.42 8.62
N THR A 39 -0.08 -5.60 9.03
CA THR A 39 1.16 -6.17 8.51
C THR A 39 0.93 -6.75 7.13
N VAL A 40 2.00 -7.02 6.41
CA VAL A 40 1.89 -7.66 5.11
C VAL A 40 1.18 -9.00 5.24
N GLN A 41 1.48 -9.74 6.29
CA GLN A 41 0.85 -11.04 6.47
C GLN A 41 -0.64 -10.91 6.71
N ASP A 42 -1.06 -9.94 7.52
CA ASP A 42 -2.47 -9.70 7.76
C ASP A 42 -3.19 -9.25 6.51
N LEU A 43 -2.53 -8.44 5.70
CA LEU A 43 -3.11 -7.97 4.45
C LEU A 43 -3.26 -9.09 3.45
N ARG A 44 -2.30 -10.02 3.40
CA ARG A 44 -2.42 -11.16 2.52
C ARG A 44 -3.58 -12.05 2.93
N ARG A 45 -3.78 -12.20 4.23
CA ARG A 45 -4.90 -12.96 4.73
C ARG A 45 -6.21 -12.30 4.37
N ALA A 46 -6.26 -10.97 4.51
CA ALA A 46 -7.46 -10.23 4.14
C ALA A 46 -7.74 -10.33 2.65
N GLU A 47 -6.69 -10.38 1.84
CA GLU A 47 -6.88 -10.51 0.41
C GLU A 47 -7.58 -11.82 0.07
N LEU A 48 -7.30 -12.87 0.81
CA LEU A 48 -7.97 -14.13 0.57
C LEU A 48 -9.45 -14.07 0.89
N GLU A 49 -9.84 -13.15 1.77
CA GLU A 49 -11.25 -12.97 2.12
C GLU A 49 -11.91 -11.87 1.31
N TRP A 50 -11.19 -11.32 0.34
CA TRP A 50 -11.62 -10.12 -0.36
C TRP A 50 -12.96 -10.28 -1.08
N HIS A 51 -13.17 -11.44 -1.64
CA HIS A 51 -14.41 -11.67 -2.37
C HIS A 51 -15.63 -11.53 -1.46
N ASP A 52 -15.50 -11.96 -0.24
CA ASP A 52 -16.61 -11.87 0.70
C ASP A 52 -16.81 -10.45 1.20
N ILE A 53 -15.78 -9.62 1.10
CA ILE A 53 -15.83 -8.27 1.61
C ILE A 53 -16.23 -7.26 0.56
N ALA A 54 -15.54 -7.29 -0.55
CA ALA A 54 -15.68 -6.24 -1.54
C ALA A 54 -16.13 -6.71 -2.90
N GLY A 55 -16.42 -7.98 -3.02
CA GLY A 55 -16.92 -8.51 -4.28
C GLY A 55 -15.86 -8.50 -5.34
N ARG A 56 -16.13 -7.80 -6.42
CA ARG A 56 -15.25 -7.87 -7.58
C ARG A 56 -14.15 -6.84 -7.61
N ALA A 57 -14.08 -5.98 -6.59
CA ALA A 57 -13.04 -4.97 -6.59
C ALA A 57 -11.67 -5.64 -6.56
N ASP A 58 -10.73 -5.04 -7.26
CA ASP A 58 -9.38 -5.58 -7.35
C ASP A 58 -8.65 -5.30 -6.04
N PRO A 59 -8.17 -6.31 -5.33
CA PRO A 59 -7.45 -6.06 -4.07
C PRO A 59 -6.20 -5.24 -4.26
N ALA A 60 -5.49 -5.43 -5.35
CA ALA A 60 -4.27 -4.67 -5.58
C ALA A 60 -4.57 -3.21 -5.77
N ALA A 61 -5.68 -2.90 -6.41
CA ALA A 61 -6.05 -1.52 -6.66
C ALA A 61 -6.77 -0.89 -5.48
N THR A 62 -7.04 -1.61 -4.43
CA THR A 62 -7.81 -1.11 -3.31
C THR A 62 -7.16 -1.42 -1.98
N LEU A 63 -7.13 -2.70 -1.60
CA LEU A 63 -6.62 -3.10 -0.29
C LEU A 63 -5.17 -2.70 -0.10
N TRP A 64 -4.34 -3.06 -1.05
CA TRP A 64 -2.92 -2.77 -0.93
C TRP A 64 -2.62 -1.29 -1.09
N LYS A 65 -3.40 -0.57 -1.90
CA LYS A 65 -3.24 0.87 -2.00
C LYS A 65 -3.56 1.51 -0.66
N TRP A 66 -4.61 1.07 0.00
CA TRP A 66 -4.95 1.60 1.31
C TRP A 66 -3.84 1.33 2.32
N ALA A 67 -3.17 0.17 2.21
CA ALA A 67 -2.06 -0.12 3.10
C ALA A 67 -0.92 0.88 2.91
N TRP A 68 -0.63 1.23 1.67
CA TRP A 68 0.43 2.19 1.39
C TRP A 68 0.03 3.62 1.73
N GLU A 69 -1.25 3.88 1.97
CA GLU A 69 -1.69 5.22 2.37
C GLU A 69 -1.10 5.66 3.70
N ARG A 70 -0.56 4.72 4.49
CA ARG A 70 0.15 5.11 5.71
C ARG A 70 1.33 6.01 5.40
N PHE A 71 1.78 6.01 4.14
CA PHE A 71 2.81 6.90 3.66
C PHE A 71 2.17 7.72 2.53
N PRO A 72 1.68 8.92 2.83
CA PRO A 72 0.92 9.68 1.82
C PRO A 72 1.65 9.89 0.51
N ASP A 73 2.98 10.03 0.56
CA ASP A 73 3.74 10.25 -0.66
C ASP A 73 3.87 9.01 -1.53
N ALA A 74 3.41 7.87 -1.05
CA ALA A 74 3.50 6.63 -1.82
C ALA A 74 2.34 6.45 -2.77
N VAL A 75 1.24 7.18 -2.59
CA VAL A 75 0.02 6.96 -3.35
C VAL A 75 -0.50 8.25 -3.96
N HIS A 76 -1.33 8.11 -4.96
CA HIS A 76 -1.96 9.23 -5.62
C HIS A 76 -3.41 8.84 -5.88
N PRO A 77 -4.35 9.75 -5.67
CA PRO A 77 -5.77 9.38 -5.80
C PRO A 77 -6.15 8.88 -7.19
N ASP A 78 -5.42 9.31 -8.22
CA ASP A 78 -5.76 8.93 -9.58
C ASP A 78 -5.13 7.63 -10.04
N PHE A 79 -4.28 7.00 -9.24
CA PHE A 79 -3.60 5.79 -9.66
C PHE A 79 -3.92 4.62 -8.75
N PRO A 80 -4.14 3.42 -9.29
CA PRO A 80 -4.50 2.27 -8.46
C PRO A 80 -3.34 1.74 -7.64
N GLY A 81 -2.12 1.88 -8.12
CA GLY A 81 -0.95 1.36 -7.41
C GLY A 81 -0.14 2.47 -6.80
N LEU A 82 1.12 2.19 -6.58
CA LEU A 82 2.00 3.19 -6.04
C LEU A 82 2.21 4.31 -7.04
N ASN A 83 2.48 5.49 -6.53
CA ASN A 83 2.67 6.66 -7.36
C ASN A 83 4.05 6.64 -7.97
N GLU A 84 4.12 6.55 -9.29
CA GLU A 84 5.37 6.50 -10.02
C GLU A 84 5.83 7.86 -10.52
N THR A 85 5.11 8.92 -10.21
CA THR A 85 5.35 10.20 -10.88
C THR A 85 6.45 11.03 -10.24
N TRP A 86 6.85 10.71 -9.03
CA TRP A 86 7.97 11.41 -8.42
C TRP A 86 8.85 10.43 -7.65
N PRO A 87 10.12 10.77 -7.47
CA PRO A 87 11.00 9.91 -6.71
C PRO A 87 10.72 10.01 -5.23
N VAL A 88 10.98 8.94 -4.51
CA VAL A 88 10.78 8.92 -3.08
C VAL A 88 12.06 8.46 -2.38
N GLU A 89 12.16 8.83 -1.13
CA GLU A 89 13.23 8.34 -0.28
C GLU A 89 12.59 7.43 0.77
N VAL A 90 13.10 6.23 0.88
CA VAL A 90 12.55 5.23 1.77
C VAL A 90 13.58 4.87 2.81
N ARG A 91 13.19 4.97 4.08
CA ARG A 91 14.05 4.55 5.17
C ARG A 91 13.45 3.32 5.79
N LEU A 92 14.26 2.31 5.96
CA LEU A 92 13.81 1.08 6.58
C LEU A 92 14.03 1.14 8.08
N HIS A 93 13.33 0.29 8.81
CA HIS A 93 13.55 0.20 10.25
C HIS A 93 15.01 -0.15 10.57
N SER A 94 15.70 -0.81 9.66
CA SER A 94 17.11 -1.15 9.85
C SER A 94 18.02 0.05 9.75
N GLY A 95 17.51 1.18 9.26
CA GLY A 95 18.32 2.37 9.03
C GLY A 95 18.79 2.52 7.61
N GLN A 96 18.63 1.50 6.78
CA GLN A 96 19.02 1.62 5.39
C GLN A 96 18.10 2.58 4.67
N VAL A 97 18.65 3.29 3.70
CA VAL A 97 17.90 4.29 2.94
C VAL A 97 18.03 3.98 1.47
N PHE A 98 16.91 4.01 0.78
CA PHE A 98 16.88 3.81 -0.66
C PHE A 98 16.10 4.95 -1.29
N SER A 99 16.41 5.29 -2.54
CA SER A 99 15.65 6.32 -3.23
C SER A 99 15.46 5.93 -4.67
N GLY A 100 14.43 6.45 -5.28
CA GLY A 100 14.12 6.19 -6.68
C GLY A 100 12.65 6.35 -6.92
N TYR A 101 12.22 5.98 -8.13
CA TYR A 101 10.82 6.04 -8.51
C TYR A 101 10.17 4.69 -8.25
N PRO A 102 9.02 4.65 -7.57
CA PRO A 102 8.36 3.38 -7.39
C PRO A 102 7.97 2.75 -8.71
N ASP A 103 8.17 1.45 -8.84
CA ASP A 103 7.73 0.71 -10.01
C ASP A 103 6.42 0.04 -9.63
N ALA A 104 5.31 0.67 -9.95
CA ALA A 104 4.00 0.20 -9.51
C ALA A 104 3.68 -1.18 -10.03
N ARG A 105 4.14 -1.48 -11.24
CA ARG A 105 3.82 -2.76 -11.82
C ARG A 105 4.45 -3.92 -11.07
N ARG A 106 5.64 -3.72 -10.55
CA ARG A 106 6.37 -4.77 -9.84
C ARG A 106 6.25 -4.65 -8.32
N SER A 107 5.72 -3.54 -7.84
CA SER A 107 5.56 -3.31 -6.40
C SER A 107 4.15 -3.71 -6.00
N ILE A 108 3.93 -5.01 -5.89
CA ILE A 108 2.61 -5.53 -5.60
C ILE A 108 2.59 -6.26 -4.28
N ARG A 109 1.44 -6.34 -3.68
CA ARG A 109 1.20 -7.07 -2.42
C ARG A 109 2.19 -6.72 -1.33
N GLY A 110 2.38 -5.42 -1.14
CA GLY A 110 3.24 -4.95 -0.07
C GLY A 110 4.70 -4.94 -0.40
N GLN A 111 5.08 -5.26 -1.64
CA GLN A 111 6.46 -5.17 -2.08
C GLN A 111 6.70 -3.79 -2.67
N LEU A 112 7.92 -3.35 -2.59
CA LEU A 112 8.30 -2.05 -3.15
C LEU A 112 9.62 -2.20 -3.87
N ILE A 113 9.65 -1.81 -5.12
CA ILE A 113 10.87 -1.79 -5.91
C ILE A 113 11.00 -0.38 -6.46
N LEU A 114 12.14 0.24 -6.25
CA LEU A 114 12.41 1.58 -6.74
C LEU A 114 13.38 1.51 -7.91
N LEU A 115 13.12 2.34 -8.90
CA LEU A 115 13.97 2.44 -10.07
C LEU A 115 14.79 3.71 -9.97
N ARG A 116 16.07 3.61 -10.26
CA ARG A 116 16.97 4.74 -10.24
C ARG A 116 17.65 4.84 -11.59
N VAL A 117 17.81 6.07 -12.05
CA VAL A 117 18.54 6.30 -13.27
C VAL A 117 19.95 6.70 -12.89
N ASP A 118 20.91 5.92 -13.38
CA ASP A 118 22.30 6.23 -13.12
C ASP A 118 22.67 7.46 -13.89
N ASP A 119 23.34 8.40 -13.24
CA ASP A 119 23.75 9.63 -13.88
C ASP A 119 24.95 9.44 -14.78
N SER A 120 25.43 8.24 -14.91
CA SER A 120 26.61 8.03 -15.77
C SER A 120 26.24 8.22 -17.21
N ALA A 121 27.23 8.23 -18.06
CA ALA A 121 27.03 8.44 -19.48
C ALA A 121 26.13 7.38 -20.08
N THR A 122 26.02 6.22 -19.45
CA THR A 122 25.19 5.16 -20.00
C THR A 122 23.74 5.30 -19.62
N ALA A 123 23.41 6.18 -18.67
CA ALA A 123 22.05 6.38 -18.22
C ALA A 123 21.37 5.06 -17.88
N ARG A 124 22.08 4.19 -17.19
CA ARG A 124 21.56 2.86 -16.87
C ARG A 124 20.51 2.95 -15.81
N ILE A 125 19.46 2.16 -15.94
CA ILE A 125 18.42 2.07 -14.92
C ILE A 125 18.76 0.91 -14.00
N THR A 126 18.79 1.17 -12.70
CA THR A 126 19.02 0.13 -11.71
C THR A 126 17.82 0.06 -10.79
N GLU A 127 17.69 -1.04 -10.08
CA GLU A 127 16.56 -1.20 -9.19
C GLU A 127 17.05 -1.62 -7.82
N THR A 128 16.28 -1.28 -6.81
CA THR A 128 16.58 -1.70 -5.45
C THR A 128 16.22 -3.16 -5.28
N PRO A 129 16.71 -3.79 -4.23
CA PRO A 129 16.14 -5.09 -3.86
C PRO A 129 14.68 -4.90 -3.49
N THR A 130 13.95 -5.99 -3.43
CA THR A 130 12.55 -5.92 -3.05
C THR A 130 12.45 -5.54 -1.58
N LEU A 131 11.75 -4.45 -1.32
CA LEU A 131 11.50 -3.99 0.04
C LEU A 131 10.07 -4.35 0.41
N LEU A 132 9.81 -4.57 1.68
CA LEU A 132 8.47 -4.92 2.12
C LEU A 132 7.86 -3.79 2.92
N LEU A 133 6.56 -3.64 2.81
CA LEU A 133 5.82 -2.61 3.53
C LEU A 133 6.18 -2.60 5.00
N ASP A 134 6.28 -3.77 5.61
CA ASP A 134 6.58 -3.88 7.04
C ASP A 134 7.98 -3.41 7.39
N GLN A 135 8.88 -3.36 6.42
CA GLN A 135 10.24 -2.93 6.68
C GLN A 135 10.40 -1.41 6.61
N VAL A 136 9.41 -0.73 6.05
CA VAL A 136 9.53 0.70 5.78
C VAL A 136 9.16 1.51 7.02
N ALA A 137 10.11 2.29 7.51
CA ALA A 137 9.86 3.19 8.63
C ALA A 137 9.37 4.54 8.16
N ALA A 138 9.80 4.99 6.98
CA ALA A 138 9.39 6.28 6.44
C ALA A 138 9.51 6.25 4.93
N LEU A 139 8.60 6.93 4.27
CA LEU A 139 8.64 7.08 2.82
C LEU A 139 8.15 8.47 2.52
N VAL A 140 9.00 9.28 1.91
CA VAL A 140 8.65 10.65 1.60
C VAL A 140 9.10 10.98 0.20
N ARG A 141 8.43 11.92 -0.42
CA ARG A 141 8.83 12.40 -1.72
C ARG A 141 10.22 13.01 -1.62
N SER A 142 11.07 12.64 -2.54
CA SER A 142 12.43 13.15 -2.53
C SER A 142 12.43 14.61 -2.91
N CYS A 143 13.08 15.41 -2.11
CA CYS A 143 13.21 16.82 -2.44
C CYS A 143 14.19 17.03 -3.53
N THR A 144 15.12 16.14 -3.76
CA THR A 144 16.12 16.28 -4.70
C THR A 144 15.59 15.84 -5.97
N ASP A 145 15.45 16.68 -6.87
CA ASP A 145 15.04 16.35 -8.02
C ASP A 145 15.91 15.62 -8.73
N ALA A 146 15.51 14.81 -9.30
CA ALA A 146 16.37 14.07 -9.85
C ALA A 146 17.19 14.70 -10.72
N HIS A 147 17.27 15.49 -10.91
CA HIS A 147 18.13 15.89 -11.52
C HIS A 147 18.55 16.62 -11.20
N ALA A 148 18.14 16.56 -10.56
CA ALA A 148 18.70 17.36 -10.20
C ALA A 148 19.34 17.28 -10.77
#